data_ae3c45dff8cee31633ee311ad8ba8ce3
#
_entry.id   ae3c45dff8cee31633ee311ad8ba8ce3
#
_cell.length_a   1.000
_cell.length_b   1.000
_cell.length_c   1.000
_cell.angle_alpha   90.00
_cell.angle_beta   90.00
_cell.angle_gamma   90.00
#
_symmetry.space_group_name_H-M   'P 1'
#
loop_
_entity.id
_entity.type
_entity.pdbx_description
1 polymer ?
#
loop_
_entity_poly.entity_id
_entity_poly.type
_entity_poly.pdbx_seq_one_letter_code
_entity_poly.pdbx_strand_id
1 'polypeptide(L)'
;MGNFSRNTFDPNKNYVGVRLQQGVPLVDADWNELDDVIRNEIYSGLGQAFPDGVQPGSIDLQIRAISPAPTNDLLMRDGLVLVSGRPLRVPTTVLYSTQPWSVQTGILKCSGVPTGMAAGPSGAGP
;
A
#
# COMPACT_ATOMS: atom_id res chain seq x y z
N MET A 1 -18.26 -4.43 22.18
CA MET A 1 -16.90 -4.97 22.32
C MET A 1 -17.04 -6.47 22.55
N GLY A 2 -16.46 -7.30 21.69
CA GLY A 2 -16.45 -8.74 21.88
C GLY A 2 -15.57 -9.13 23.07
N ASN A 3 -16.00 -10.14 23.82
CA ASN A 3 -15.19 -10.71 24.90
C ASN A 3 -14.31 -11.81 24.28
N PHE A 4 -13.08 -11.49 23.97
CA PHE A 4 -12.11 -12.42 23.39
C PHE A 4 -11.19 -12.95 24.49
N SER A 5 -10.79 -14.23 24.36
CA SER A 5 -9.77 -14.81 25.21
C SER A 5 -8.42 -14.12 24.99
N ARG A 6 -7.54 -14.23 25.97
CA ARG A 6 -6.19 -13.68 25.87
C ARG A 6 -5.47 -14.31 24.67
N ASN A 7 -4.81 -13.47 23.87
CA ASN A 7 -3.93 -13.95 22.82
C ASN A 7 -2.73 -14.68 23.45
N THR A 8 -2.53 -15.94 23.08
CA THR A 8 -1.46 -16.82 23.56
C THR A 8 -0.36 -17.01 22.52
N PHE A 9 -0.58 -16.53 21.30
CA PHE A 9 0.40 -16.64 20.23
C PHE A 9 1.67 -15.83 20.51
N ASP A 10 2.83 -16.49 20.35
CA ASP A 10 4.16 -15.89 20.47
C ASP A 10 5.05 -16.42 19.33
N PRO A 11 5.41 -15.59 18.35
CA PRO A 11 6.20 -16.00 17.18
C PRO A 11 7.59 -16.55 17.55
N ASN A 12 8.16 -16.15 18.70
CA ASN A 12 9.49 -16.61 19.13
C ASN A 12 9.49 -18.08 19.56
N LYS A 13 8.34 -18.65 19.85
CA LYS A 13 8.23 -20.06 20.25
C LYS A 13 8.23 -21.02 19.07
N ASN A 14 8.14 -20.52 17.84
CA ASN A 14 8.16 -21.30 16.59
C ASN A 14 7.15 -22.46 16.58
N TYR A 15 5.94 -22.22 17.04
CA TYR A 15 4.86 -23.19 16.95
C TYR A 15 4.47 -23.41 15.50
N VAL A 16 4.32 -24.68 15.10
CA VAL A 16 3.93 -25.08 13.75
C VAL A 16 2.45 -25.44 13.63
N GLY A 17 1.70 -25.41 14.72
CA GLY A 17 0.26 -25.68 14.71
C GLY A 17 -0.30 -26.00 16.08
N VAL A 18 -1.62 -25.91 16.17
CA VAL A 18 -2.40 -26.30 17.35
C VAL A 18 -3.06 -27.64 17.10
N ARG A 19 -2.94 -28.58 18.05
CA ARG A 19 -3.57 -29.89 17.98
C ARG A 19 -4.76 -29.93 18.97
N LEU A 20 -5.93 -30.20 18.44
CA LEU A 20 -7.13 -30.36 19.24
C LEU A 20 -7.24 -31.79 19.77
N GLN A 21 -7.68 -31.93 21.01
CA GLN A 21 -7.91 -33.22 21.64
C GLN A 21 -9.38 -33.61 21.49
N GLN A 22 -9.63 -34.90 21.15
CA GLN A 22 -10.98 -35.39 21.03
C GLN A 22 -11.70 -35.37 22.40
N GLY A 23 -12.95 -34.92 22.42
CA GLY A 23 -13.77 -34.86 23.64
C GLY A 23 -13.57 -33.62 24.52
N VAL A 24 -12.66 -32.72 24.12
CA VAL A 24 -12.48 -31.43 24.76
C VAL A 24 -13.18 -30.34 23.95
N PRO A 25 -13.97 -29.45 24.57
CA PRO A 25 -14.59 -28.34 23.86
C PRO A 25 -13.52 -27.45 23.21
N LEU A 26 -13.76 -27.06 21.95
CA LEU A 26 -12.91 -26.08 21.26
C LEU A 26 -13.09 -24.72 21.91
N VAL A 27 -11.99 -24.13 22.34
CA VAL A 27 -11.95 -22.78 22.91
C VAL A 27 -11.58 -21.79 21.82
N ASP A 28 -12.11 -20.59 21.90
CA ASP A 28 -11.79 -19.50 20.97
C ASP A 28 -10.28 -19.17 20.94
N ALA A 29 -9.58 -19.32 22.09
CA ALA A 29 -8.14 -19.15 22.17
C ALA A 29 -7.37 -20.10 21.26
N ASP A 30 -7.73 -21.40 21.24
CA ASP A 30 -7.04 -22.41 20.41
C ASP A 30 -7.25 -22.15 18.92
N TRP A 31 -8.46 -21.69 18.56
CA TRP A 31 -8.78 -21.35 17.18
C TRP A 31 -8.04 -20.11 16.71
N ASN A 32 -8.00 -19.08 17.53
CA ASN A 32 -7.28 -17.84 17.23
C ASN A 32 -5.78 -18.07 17.14
N GLU A 33 -5.21 -18.88 18.03
CA GLU A 33 -3.78 -19.23 18.00
C GLU A 33 -3.42 -20.01 16.73
N LEU A 34 -4.28 -20.95 16.28
CA LEU A 34 -4.07 -21.64 15.02
C LEU A 34 -4.08 -20.69 13.82
N ASP A 35 -5.01 -19.74 13.78
CA ASP A 35 -5.08 -18.73 12.71
C ASP A 35 -3.84 -17.83 12.70
N ASP A 36 -3.40 -17.38 13.87
CA ASP A 36 -2.21 -16.55 14.03
C ASP A 36 -0.92 -17.30 13.62
N VAL A 37 -0.78 -18.59 13.95
CA VAL A 37 0.34 -19.43 13.52
C VAL A 37 0.37 -19.52 11.99
N ILE A 38 -0.75 -19.88 11.36
CA ILE A 38 -0.85 -20.01 9.90
C ILE A 38 -0.51 -18.69 9.20
N ARG A 39 -1.07 -17.59 9.68
CA ARG A 39 -0.77 -16.25 9.12
C ARG A 39 0.69 -15.88 9.26
N ASN A 40 1.29 -16.14 10.43
CA ASN A 40 2.69 -15.86 10.66
C ASN A 40 3.59 -16.65 9.70
N GLU A 41 3.34 -17.93 9.50
CA GLU A 41 4.10 -18.77 8.56
C GLU A 41 4.00 -18.27 7.12
N ILE A 42 2.77 -17.97 6.67
CA ILE A 42 2.52 -17.48 5.32
C ILE A 42 3.22 -16.13 5.10
N TYR A 43 3.01 -15.16 5.98
CA TYR A 43 3.55 -13.82 5.78
C TYR A 43 5.07 -13.76 5.97
N SER A 44 5.60 -14.52 6.92
CA SER A 44 7.05 -14.61 7.11
C SER A 44 7.72 -15.29 5.92
N GLY A 45 7.14 -16.38 5.41
CA GLY A 45 7.64 -17.08 4.23
C GLY A 45 7.60 -16.20 2.98
N LEU A 46 6.48 -15.52 2.72
CA LEU A 46 6.35 -14.60 1.58
C LEU A 46 7.26 -13.39 1.72
N GLY A 47 7.39 -12.81 2.91
CA GLY A 47 8.27 -11.66 3.14
C GLY A 47 9.75 -11.99 2.99
N GLN A 48 10.15 -13.24 3.17
CA GLN A 48 11.52 -13.68 2.90
C GLN A 48 11.76 -14.05 1.43
N ALA A 49 10.73 -14.56 0.77
CA ALA A 49 10.81 -14.97 -0.63
C ALA A 49 10.75 -13.79 -1.60
N PHE A 50 10.01 -12.75 -1.25
CA PHE A 50 9.75 -11.60 -2.10
C PHE A 50 10.05 -10.29 -1.37
N PRO A 51 10.76 -9.35 -2.02
CA PRO A 51 10.95 -8.01 -1.46
C PRO A 51 9.63 -7.26 -1.39
N ASP A 52 9.53 -6.33 -0.45
CA ASP A 52 8.40 -5.41 -0.37
C ASP A 52 8.32 -4.54 -1.63
N GLY A 53 7.11 -4.30 -2.09
CA GLY A 53 6.85 -3.47 -3.25
C GLY A 53 5.96 -4.14 -4.30
N VAL A 54 6.13 -3.68 -5.52
CA VAL A 54 5.41 -4.16 -6.70
C VAL A 54 6.29 -5.12 -7.48
N GLN A 55 5.71 -6.14 -8.08
CA GLN A 55 6.45 -7.09 -8.89
C GLN A 55 7.20 -6.38 -10.04
N PRO A 56 8.49 -6.68 -10.26
CA PRO A 56 9.25 -6.13 -11.37
C PRO A 56 8.56 -6.35 -12.72
N GLY A 57 8.41 -5.28 -13.50
CA GLY A 57 7.72 -5.31 -14.79
C GLY A 57 6.20 -5.19 -14.73
N SER A 58 5.60 -5.19 -13.54
CA SER A 58 4.18 -4.87 -13.37
C SER A 58 3.91 -3.38 -13.60
N ILE A 59 2.70 -3.09 -14.05
CA ILE A 59 2.17 -1.74 -14.17
C ILE A 59 1.37 -1.31 -12.93
N ASP A 60 1.33 -2.17 -11.90
CA ASP A 60 0.63 -1.90 -10.65
C ASP A 60 1.21 -0.70 -9.93
N LEU A 61 0.37 0.09 -9.31
CA LEU A 61 0.72 1.32 -8.58
C LEU A 61 1.60 2.32 -9.36
N GLN A 62 1.67 2.20 -10.67
CA GLN A 62 2.45 3.11 -11.50
C GLN A 62 1.91 4.53 -11.40
N ILE A 63 2.79 5.47 -11.11
CA ILE A 63 2.46 6.90 -11.09
C ILE A 63 2.69 7.45 -12.50
N ARG A 64 1.67 8.10 -13.05
CA ARG A 64 1.69 8.71 -14.37
C ARG A 64 1.12 10.11 -14.35
N ALA A 65 1.58 10.93 -15.28
CA ALA A 65 0.87 12.13 -15.65
C ALA A 65 -0.45 11.78 -16.35
N ILE A 66 -1.45 12.63 -16.20
CA ILE A 66 -2.73 12.44 -16.89
C ILE A 66 -2.57 12.78 -18.37
N SER A 67 -2.98 11.87 -19.25
CA SER A 67 -3.04 12.06 -20.70
C SER A 67 -4.49 12.41 -21.12
N PRO A 68 -4.73 13.27 -22.13
CA PRO A 68 -3.82 13.72 -23.19
C PRO A 68 -3.08 15.03 -22.93
N ALA A 69 -3.46 15.81 -21.93
CA ALA A 69 -2.78 17.08 -21.64
C ALA A 69 -2.12 17.00 -20.27
N PRO A 70 -0.91 17.56 -20.08
CA PRO A 70 -0.29 17.62 -18.79
C PRO A 70 -1.16 18.53 -17.89
N THR A 71 -1.98 17.88 -17.09
CA THR A 71 -2.62 18.54 -15.95
C THR A 71 -1.60 18.48 -14.82
N ASN A 72 -1.59 19.48 -13.93
CA ASN A 72 -0.72 19.47 -12.75
C ASN A 72 -1.21 18.46 -11.72
N ASP A 73 -1.56 17.25 -12.17
CA ASP A 73 -2.10 16.19 -11.36
C ASP A 73 -1.42 14.86 -11.70
N LEU A 74 -1.36 13.98 -10.74
CA LEU A 74 -0.76 12.66 -10.85
C LEU A 74 -1.84 11.60 -10.67
N LEU A 75 -1.73 10.57 -11.49
CA LEU A 75 -2.58 9.39 -11.44
C LEU A 75 -1.76 8.21 -10.92
N MET A 76 -2.24 7.60 -9.86
CA MET A 76 -1.72 6.33 -9.36
C MET A 76 -2.66 5.21 -9.80
N ARG A 77 -2.12 4.22 -10.49
CA ARG A 77 -2.91 3.08 -10.95
C ARG A 77 -3.30 2.17 -9.79
N ASP A 78 -4.41 1.49 -9.98
CA ASP A 78 -4.79 0.33 -9.19
C ASP A 78 -3.76 -0.80 -9.31
N GLY A 79 -3.74 -1.70 -8.35
CA GLY A 79 -2.82 -2.82 -8.40
C GLY A 79 -2.61 -3.52 -7.08
N LEU A 80 -1.61 -4.39 -7.06
CA LEU A 80 -1.22 -5.19 -5.91
C LEU A 80 0.18 -4.79 -5.45
N VAL A 81 0.34 -4.61 -4.16
CA VAL A 81 1.63 -4.37 -3.50
C VAL A 81 1.84 -5.37 -2.39
N LEU A 82 3.04 -5.87 -2.25
CA LEU A 82 3.44 -6.72 -1.14
C LEU A 82 4.10 -5.87 -0.06
N VAL A 83 3.64 -5.99 1.18
CA VAL A 83 4.21 -5.30 2.34
C VAL A 83 4.40 -6.30 3.47
N SER A 84 5.64 -6.59 3.82
CA SER A 84 6.01 -7.59 4.85
C SER A 84 5.30 -8.93 4.62
N GLY A 85 5.33 -9.44 3.39
CA GLY A 85 4.68 -10.67 3.01
C GLY A 85 3.16 -10.61 2.87
N ARG A 86 2.52 -9.46 3.13
CA ARG A 86 1.07 -9.28 3.02
C ARG A 86 0.71 -8.64 1.68
N PRO A 87 -0.12 -9.29 0.86
CA PRO A 87 -0.63 -8.68 -0.35
C PRO A 87 -1.70 -7.63 0.00
N LEU A 88 -1.46 -6.39 -0.40
CA LEU A 88 -2.40 -5.28 -0.27
C LEU A 88 -2.86 -4.86 -1.66
N ARG A 89 -4.16 -4.72 -1.83
CA ARG A 89 -4.76 -4.30 -3.11
C ARG A 89 -5.27 -2.87 -3.03
N VAL A 90 -4.83 -2.05 -3.97
CA VAL A 90 -5.45 -0.76 -4.28
C VAL A 90 -6.51 -1.01 -5.34
N PRO A 91 -7.81 -0.92 -5.01
CA PRO A 91 -8.89 -1.44 -5.87
C PRO A 91 -9.20 -0.54 -7.07
N THR A 92 -8.84 0.72 -7.01
CA THR A 92 -9.16 1.72 -8.04
C THR A 92 -8.00 2.65 -8.28
N THR A 93 -7.90 3.12 -9.50
CA THR A 93 -6.99 4.21 -9.86
C THR A 93 -7.34 5.49 -9.10
N VAL A 94 -6.33 6.15 -8.56
CA VAL A 94 -6.47 7.31 -7.68
C VAL A 94 -5.80 8.53 -8.27
N LEU A 95 -6.46 9.67 -8.23
CA LEU A 95 -5.89 10.96 -8.57
C LEU A 95 -5.33 11.63 -7.31
N TYR A 96 -4.17 12.26 -7.41
CA TYR A 96 -3.57 12.98 -6.30
C TYR A 96 -4.45 14.12 -5.81
N SER A 97 -5.05 14.88 -6.73
CA SER A 97 -5.93 16.01 -6.43
C SER A 97 -7.21 15.64 -5.67
N THR A 98 -7.67 14.40 -5.78
CA THR A 98 -8.89 13.93 -5.11
C THR A 98 -8.63 13.41 -3.68
N GLN A 99 -7.38 13.37 -3.24
CA GLN A 99 -7.06 12.91 -1.90
C GLN A 99 -7.45 13.96 -0.84
N PRO A 100 -7.99 13.53 0.32
CA PRO A 100 -8.44 14.47 1.35
C PRO A 100 -7.35 15.44 1.84
N TRP A 101 -6.10 14.96 1.88
CA TRP A 101 -4.95 15.76 2.32
C TRP A 101 -4.44 16.74 1.25
N SER A 102 -4.74 16.53 -0.03
CA SER A 102 -4.36 17.47 -1.09
C SER A 102 -5.13 18.77 -1.01
N VAL A 103 -6.34 18.71 -0.46
CA VAL A 103 -7.22 19.89 -0.30
C VAL A 103 -6.86 20.70 0.94
N GLN A 104 -6.34 20.04 1.99
CA GLN A 104 -6.10 20.70 3.28
C GLN A 104 -4.82 21.52 3.36
N THR A 105 -3.81 21.20 2.60
CA THR A 105 -2.47 21.77 2.85
C THR A 105 -2.06 22.86 1.88
N GLY A 106 -2.74 23.07 0.78
CA GLY A 106 -2.29 24.06 -0.22
C GLY A 106 -0.82 23.85 -0.70
N ILE A 107 -0.21 22.73 -0.28
CA ILE A 107 1.26 22.53 -0.30
C ILE A 107 1.76 22.18 -1.69
N LEU A 108 0.93 21.73 -2.60
CA LEU A 108 1.35 21.45 -3.97
C LEU A 108 0.33 21.91 -5.01
N LYS A 109 -0.23 23.09 -4.82
CA LYS A 109 -0.52 23.87 -6.01
C LYS A 109 0.84 24.36 -6.51
N CYS A 110 1.45 23.65 -7.45
CA CYS A 110 2.36 24.27 -8.38
C CYS A 110 1.57 25.27 -9.23
N SER A 111 0.97 26.21 -8.56
CA SER A 111 0.43 27.42 -9.12
C SER A 111 1.60 28.35 -9.32
N GLY A 112 2.30 28.14 -10.41
CA GLY A 112 3.45 28.97 -10.69
C GLY A 112 4.37 28.36 -11.71
N VAL A 113 3.86 27.99 -12.85
CA VAL A 113 4.64 28.33 -14.05
C VAL A 113 4.65 29.86 -14.04
N PRO A 114 5.80 30.53 -13.81
CA PRO A 114 5.86 31.96 -14.04
C PRO A 114 5.54 32.17 -15.52
N THR A 115 4.35 32.66 -15.80
CA THR A 115 3.96 33.29 -17.06
C THR A 115 4.79 34.57 -17.14
N GLY A 116 6.08 34.43 -17.45
CA GLY A 116 6.99 35.56 -17.36
C GLY A 116 8.38 35.30 -17.92
N MET A 117 8.52 34.37 -18.83
CA MET A 117 9.56 34.51 -19.83
C MET A 117 8.91 35.24 -21.01
N ALA A 118 8.81 36.55 -20.84
CA ALA A 118 8.67 37.44 -21.95
C ALA A 118 9.81 37.13 -22.93
N ALA A 119 9.45 36.82 -24.16
CA ALA A 119 10.39 36.75 -25.26
C ALA A 119 11.21 38.02 -25.23
N GLY A 120 12.51 37.88 -25.04
CA GLY A 120 13.43 39.01 -25.17
C GLY A 120 13.22 39.69 -26.53
N PRO A 121 13.41 40.99 -26.61
CA PRO A 121 13.23 41.71 -27.85
C PRO A 121 14.23 41.16 -28.88
N SER A 122 13.68 40.70 -30.03
CA SER A 122 14.51 40.40 -31.17
C SER A 122 15.15 41.71 -31.61
N GLY A 123 16.44 41.84 -31.31
CA GLY A 123 17.23 42.95 -31.82
C GLY A 123 17.25 42.90 -33.32
N ALA A 124 16.56 43.85 -33.98
CA ALA A 124 16.79 44.18 -35.34
C ALA A 124 18.17 44.89 -35.39
N GLY A 125 19.14 44.24 -35.95
CA GLY A 125 20.38 44.89 -36.37
C GLY A 125 20.23 45.46 -37.77
N PRO A 126 20.97 46.51 -38.12
CA PRO A 126 20.85 47.21 -39.38
C PRO A 126 21.34 46.39 -40.59
#